data_0ffed5e7957a924413269589e46c46fd
#
_entry.id   0ffed5e7957a924413269589e46c46fd
#
_cell.length_a   1.000
_cell.length_b   1.000
_cell.length_c   1.000
_cell.angle_alpha   90.00
_cell.angle_beta   90.00
_cell.angle_gamma   90.00
#
_symmetry.space_group_name_H-M   'P 1'
#
loop_
_entity.id
_entity.type
_entity.pdbx_description
1 polymer ?
#
loop_
_entity_poly.entity_id
_entity_poly.type
_entity_poly.pdbx_seq_one_letter_code
_entity_poly.pdbx_strand_id
1 'polypeptide(L)'
;MKSLITLILTLFLFVGCSSDSEVIPPIMPYSYSTTELDLINKVNDYRTTNGLSNLQPVDHIGYLCSEHNQNMINTTVVGHHDFESRINNLKMTMGAARVSELVAGNFSTNQSVMSAFLNDPLCKKILDEQDRNRIGVAVSISPTGRKYYTLIIIN
;
A
#
# COMPACT_ATOMS: atom_id res chain seq x y z
N MET A 1 26.99 74.60 -14.00
CA MET A 1 25.86 73.89 -13.38
C MET A 1 25.73 72.53 -14.15
N LYS A 2 26.25 71.47 -13.57
CA LYS A 2 26.25 70.15 -14.19
C LYS A 2 25.19 69.35 -13.46
N SER A 3 24.10 69.01 -14.18
CA SER A 3 23.02 68.16 -13.67
C SER A 3 23.44 66.70 -13.74
N LEU A 4 23.48 66.00 -12.60
CA LEU A 4 23.79 64.56 -12.48
C LEU A 4 22.47 63.86 -12.48
N ILE A 5 22.15 63.15 -13.59
CA ILE A 5 20.97 62.29 -13.69
C ILE A 5 21.38 60.90 -13.13
N THR A 6 20.86 60.58 -11.94
CA THR A 6 21.06 59.25 -11.33
C THR A 6 20.04 58.28 -11.92
N LEU A 7 20.52 57.32 -12.73
CA LEU A 7 19.72 56.23 -13.29
C LEU A 7 19.57 55.12 -12.22
N ILE A 8 18.36 55.00 -11.65
CA ILE A 8 18.04 53.91 -10.71
C ILE A 8 17.64 52.70 -11.55
N LEU A 9 18.53 51.71 -11.58
CA LEU A 9 18.28 50.41 -12.20
C LEU A 9 17.52 49.48 -11.20
N THR A 10 16.21 49.41 -11.35
CA THR A 10 15.36 48.52 -10.55
C THR A 10 15.53 47.08 -11.05
N LEU A 11 16.25 46.25 -10.29
CA LEU A 11 16.41 44.80 -10.53
C LEU A 11 15.15 44.06 -10.08
N PHE A 12 14.31 43.68 -11.03
CA PHE A 12 13.18 42.78 -10.76
C PHE A 12 13.69 41.35 -10.59
N LEU A 13 13.73 40.86 -9.34
CA LEU A 13 13.94 39.47 -9.02
C LEU A 13 12.62 38.72 -9.29
N PHE A 14 12.54 38.02 -10.42
CA PHE A 14 11.48 37.04 -10.65
C PHE A 14 11.77 35.83 -9.75
N VAL A 15 11.12 35.74 -8.60
CA VAL A 15 11.02 34.51 -7.84
C VAL A 15 10.07 33.59 -8.63
N GLY A 16 10.65 32.74 -9.47
CA GLY A 16 9.90 31.65 -10.10
C GLY A 16 9.49 30.66 -9.03
N CYS A 17 8.21 30.64 -8.63
CA CYS A 17 7.61 29.48 -8.00
C CYS A 17 7.62 28.35 -9.03
N SER A 18 8.59 27.44 -8.94
CA SER A 18 8.45 26.14 -9.56
C SER A 18 7.36 25.39 -8.77
N SER A 19 6.15 25.33 -9.32
CA SER A 19 5.17 24.34 -8.85
C SER A 19 5.73 22.98 -9.23
N ASP A 20 6.33 22.27 -8.28
CA ASP A 20 6.59 20.84 -8.41
C ASP A 20 5.22 20.19 -8.61
N SER A 21 4.89 19.90 -9.87
CA SER A 21 3.70 19.12 -10.19
C SER A 21 3.95 17.71 -9.63
N GLU A 22 3.26 17.38 -8.54
CA GLU A 22 3.33 16.05 -7.95
C GLU A 22 2.87 15.03 -9.00
N VAL A 23 3.79 14.18 -9.47
CA VAL A 23 3.50 13.20 -10.52
C VAL A 23 2.71 12.06 -9.89
N ILE A 24 1.42 11.97 -10.26
CA ILE A 24 0.57 10.86 -9.81
C ILE A 24 1.10 9.55 -10.42
N PRO A 25 1.42 8.54 -9.61
CA PRO A 25 1.87 7.24 -10.11
C PRO A 25 0.80 6.57 -11.01
N PRO A 26 1.19 5.75 -11.99
CA PRO A 26 0.21 5.03 -12.80
C PRO A 26 -0.51 3.95 -11.97
N ILE A 27 -1.79 3.73 -12.29
CA ILE A 27 -2.54 2.58 -11.76
C ILE A 27 -2.08 1.34 -12.53
N MET A 28 -1.59 0.34 -11.80
CA MET A 28 -1.04 -0.89 -12.35
C MET A 28 -2.08 -2.01 -12.33
N PRO A 29 -2.20 -2.81 -13.41
CA PRO A 29 -3.05 -4.00 -13.42
C PRO A 29 -2.41 -5.13 -12.59
N TYR A 30 -3.25 -5.99 -12.04
CA TYR A 30 -2.84 -7.21 -11.33
C TYR A 30 -3.88 -8.32 -11.54
N SER A 31 -3.41 -9.55 -11.72
CA SER A 31 -4.29 -10.71 -11.85
C SER A 31 -4.10 -11.62 -10.65
N TYR A 32 -5.11 -11.71 -9.80
CA TYR A 32 -5.08 -12.55 -8.61
C TYR A 32 -5.04 -14.03 -8.96
N SER A 33 -4.14 -14.77 -8.34
CA SER A 33 -4.12 -16.22 -8.36
C SER A 33 -5.27 -16.80 -7.50
N THR A 34 -5.57 -18.09 -7.71
CA THR A 34 -6.56 -18.80 -6.89
C THR A 34 -6.20 -18.82 -5.40
N THR A 35 -4.90 -18.85 -5.07
CA THR A 35 -4.41 -18.80 -3.69
C THR A 35 -4.70 -17.44 -3.06
N GLU A 36 -4.50 -16.35 -3.79
CA GLU A 36 -4.77 -14.98 -3.31
C GLU A 36 -6.26 -14.72 -3.15
N LEU A 37 -7.08 -15.17 -4.11
CA LEU A 37 -8.54 -15.09 -4.00
C LEU A 37 -9.07 -15.90 -2.80
N ASP A 38 -8.52 -17.09 -2.53
CA ASP A 38 -8.87 -17.86 -1.32
C ASP A 38 -8.52 -17.09 -0.04
N LEU A 39 -7.38 -16.40 0.02
CA LEU A 39 -7.03 -15.58 1.19
C LEU A 39 -7.97 -14.38 1.35
N ILE A 40 -8.32 -13.69 0.24
CA ILE A 40 -9.32 -12.61 0.26
C ILE A 40 -10.67 -13.12 0.77
N ASN A 41 -11.11 -14.30 0.31
CA ASN A 41 -12.35 -14.91 0.78
C ASN A 41 -12.32 -15.22 2.27
N LYS A 42 -11.20 -15.76 2.79
CA LYS A 42 -11.05 -16.02 4.25
C LYS A 42 -11.11 -14.74 5.09
N VAL A 43 -10.53 -13.63 4.60
CA VAL A 43 -10.66 -12.33 5.24
C VAL A 43 -12.12 -11.88 5.24
N ASN A 44 -12.81 -12.01 4.11
CA ASN A 44 -14.21 -11.60 3.97
C ASN A 44 -15.17 -12.48 4.78
N ASP A 45 -14.93 -13.80 4.85
CA ASP A 45 -15.70 -14.73 5.69
C ASP A 45 -15.56 -14.36 7.18
N TYR A 46 -14.33 -14.05 7.62
CA TYR A 46 -14.10 -13.55 8.97
C TYR A 46 -14.86 -12.24 9.22
N ARG A 47 -14.75 -11.28 8.31
CA ARG A 47 -15.42 -9.97 8.44
C ARG A 47 -16.94 -10.12 8.51
N THR A 48 -17.54 -10.85 7.58
CA THR A 48 -19.00 -11.07 7.55
C THR A 48 -19.53 -11.81 8.79
N THR A 49 -18.78 -12.79 9.28
CA THR A 49 -19.10 -13.49 10.53
C THR A 49 -19.11 -12.55 11.75
N ASN A 50 -18.32 -11.47 11.69
CA ASN A 50 -18.27 -10.43 12.73
C ASN A 50 -19.13 -9.19 12.41
N GLY A 51 -20.05 -9.29 11.43
CA GLY A 51 -20.97 -8.19 11.08
C GLY A 51 -20.35 -7.03 10.32
N LEU A 52 -19.18 -7.23 9.70
CA LEU A 52 -18.45 -6.24 8.92
C LEU A 52 -18.71 -6.42 7.42
N SER A 53 -18.63 -5.35 6.66
CA SER A 53 -18.75 -5.39 5.20
C SER A 53 -17.57 -6.08 4.54
N ASN A 54 -17.82 -6.73 3.41
CA ASN A 54 -16.78 -7.30 2.56
C ASN A 54 -15.85 -6.23 2.00
N LEU A 55 -14.58 -6.59 1.89
CA LEU A 55 -13.56 -5.84 1.18
C LEU A 55 -13.55 -6.25 -0.30
N GLN A 56 -13.56 -5.26 -1.19
CA GLN A 56 -13.48 -5.50 -2.63
C GLN A 56 -12.01 -5.61 -3.06
N PRO A 57 -11.61 -6.66 -3.79
CA PRO A 57 -10.27 -6.76 -4.33
C PRO A 57 -10.02 -5.66 -5.37
N VAL A 58 -8.82 -5.06 -5.34
CA VAL A 58 -8.40 -4.01 -6.27
C VAL A 58 -7.03 -4.34 -6.82
N ASP A 59 -6.93 -4.39 -8.15
CA ASP A 59 -5.72 -4.83 -8.87
C ASP A 59 -4.49 -4.01 -8.49
N HIS A 60 -4.58 -2.69 -8.50
CA HIS A 60 -3.44 -1.84 -8.14
C HIS A 60 -2.91 -2.10 -6.72
N ILE A 61 -3.79 -2.38 -5.77
CA ILE A 61 -3.38 -2.73 -4.40
C ILE A 61 -2.67 -4.10 -4.40
N GLY A 62 -3.20 -5.08 -5.16
CA GLY A 62 -2.55 -6.39 -5.35
C GLY A 62 -1.16 -6.28 -5.97
N TYR A 63 -1.01 -5.40 -6.98
CA TYR A 63 0.30 -5.08 -7.56
C TYR A 63 1.29 -4.57 -6.51
N LEU A 64 0.91 -3.59 -5.69
CA LEU A 64 1.77 -3.05 -4.64
C LEU A 64 2.13 -4.11 -3.58
N CYS A 65 1.20 -5.00 -3.25
CA CYS A 65 1.48 -6.15 -2.38
C CYS A 65 2.52 -7.09 -3.00
N SER A 66 2.42 -7.34 -4.32
CA SER A 66 3.37 -8.21 -5.05
C SER A 66 4.77 -7.61 -5.08
N GLU A 67 4.89 -6.31 -5.38
CA GLU A 67 6.17 -5.59 -5.33
C GLU A 67 6.81 -5.68 -3.94
N HIS A 68 5.99 -5.51 -2.88
CA HIS A 68 6.48 -5.64 -1.52
C HIS A 68 6.94 -7.06 -1.18
N ASN A 69 6.22 -8.08 -1.64
CA ASN A 69 6.66 -9.46 -1.48
C ASN A 69 8.02 -9.72 -2.16
N GLN A 70 8.27 -9.14 -3.36
CA GLN A 70 9.58 -9.25 -4.02
C GLN A 70 10.68 -8.57 -3.20
N ASN A 71 10.40 -7.42 -2.58
CA ASN A 71 11.34 -6.77 -1.66
C ASN A 71 11.67 -7.69 -0.48
N MET A 72 10.65 -8.27 0.18
CA MET A 72 10.86 -9.21 1.29
C MET A 72 11.62 -10.48 0.87
N ILE A 73 11.41 -10.97 -0.35
CA ILE A 73 12.16 -12.11 -0.92
C ILE A 73 13.63 -11.73 -1.11
N ASN A 74 13.91 -10.59 -1.72
CA ASN A 74 15.25 -10.12 -2.01
C ASN A 74 16.06 -9.83 -0.73
N THR A 75 15.43 -9.28 0.28
CA THR A 75 16.06 -8.97 1.58
C THR A 75 16.03 -10.14 2.55
N THR A 76 15.22 -11.18 2.28
CA THR A 76 14.93 -12.30 3.18
C THR A 76 14.30 -11.89 4.53
N VAL A 77 13.84 -10.63 4.64
CA VAL A 77 13.27 -10.06 5.87
C VAL A 77 11.76 -9.82 5.67
N VAL A 78 10.96 -10.36 6.60
CA VAL A 78 9.51 -10.05 6.66
C VAL A 78 9.33 -8.79 7.50
N GLY A 79 8.70 -7.78 6.92
CA GLY A 79 8.50 -6.50 7.59
C GLY A 79 7.80 -5.48 6.69
N HIS A 80 7.67 -4.25 7.16
CA HIS A 80 6.94 -3.16 6.52
C HIS A 80 7.88 -2.17 5.77
N HIS A 81 8.94 -2.67 5.13
CA HIS A 81 9.87 -1.83 4.40
C HIS A 81 9.14 -1.00 3.35
N ASP A 82 9.50 0.29 3.24
CA ASP A 82 8.92 1.26 2.28
C ASP A 82 7.39 1.40 2.37
N PHE A 83 6.78 1.12 3.52
CA PHE A 83 5.32 1.23 3.67
C PHE A 83 4.81 2.64 3.43
N GLU A 84 5.55 3.68 3.85
CA GLU A 84 5.20 5.08 3.59
C GLU A 84 5.08 5.39 2.09
N SER A 85 5.95 4.82 1.26
CA SER A 85 5.85 4.95 -0.20
C SER A 85 4.54 4.35 -0.75
N ARG A 86 4.13 3.17 -0.24
CA ARG A 86 2.86 2.54 -0.62
C ARG A 86 1.64 3.34 -0.13
N ILE A 87 1.71 3.92 1.07
CA ILE A 87 0.68 4.84 1.58
C ILE A 87 0.52 6.03 0.64
N ASN A 88 1.62 6.69 0.28
CA ASN A 88 1.59 7.87 -0.57
C ASN A 88 1.07 7.55 -1.97
N ASN A 89 1.51 6.42 -2.54
CA ASN A 89 0.97 5.94 -3.81
C ASN A 89 -0.56 5.78 -3.74
N LEU A 90 -1.09 5.07 -2.74
CA LEU A 90 -2.53 4.81 -2.61
C LEU A 90 -3.35 6.08 -2.29
N LYS A 91 -2.78 7.02 -1.56
CA LYS A 91 -3.39 8.34 -1.35
C LYS A 91 -3.52 9.10 -2.66
N MET A 92 -2.46 9.13 -3.47
CA MET A 92 -2.42 9.87 -4.73
C MET A 92 -3.28 9.22 -5.82
N THR A 93 -3.23 7.91 -5.95
CA THR A 93 -3.89 7.16 -7.04
C THR A 93 -5.35 6.82 -6.75
N MET A 94 -5.70 6.57 -5.49
CA MET A 94 -6.99 6.02 -5.08
C MET A 94 -7.74 6.86 -4.06
N GLY A 95 -7.17 7.99 -3.61
CA GLY A 95 -7.77 8.85 -2.59
C GLY A 95 -7.92 8.16 -1.23
N ALA A 96 -7.08 7.16 -0.93
CA ALA A 96 -7.15 6.43 0.32
C ALA A 96 -6.88 7.36 1.52
N ALA A 97 -7.85 7.51 2.43
CA ALA A 97 -7.64 8.27 3.67
C ALA A 97 -6.90 7.43 4.72
N ARG A 98 -7.09 6.12 4.70
CA ARG A 98 -6.43 5.17 5.60
C ARG A 98 -5.88 3.99 4.82
N VAL A 99 -4.65 3.61 5.14
CA VAL A 99 -3.95 2.46 4.57
C VAL A 99 -3.39 1.64 5.71
N SER A 100 -3.66 0.34 5.71
CA SER A 100 -3.11 -0.61 6.69
C SER A 100 -2.50 -1.78 5.94
N GLU A 101 -1.38 -2.31 6.47
CA GLU A 101 -0.66 -3.42 5.86
C GLU A 101 -0.50 -4.54 6.88
N LEU A 102 -0.72 -5.77 6.43
CA LEU A 102 -0.40 -6.99 7.16
C LEU A 102 0.63 -7.77 6.33
N VAL A 103 1.67 -8.26 7.00
CA VAL A 103 2.71 -9.07 6.36
C VAL A 103 2.93 -10.35 7.12
N ALA A 104 3.24 -11.41 6.40
CA ALA A 104 3.60 -12.69 7.00
C ALA A 104 4.61 -13.43 6.12
N GLY A 105 5.31 -14.38 6.73
CA GLY A 105 6.25 -15.22 5.99
C GLY A 105 6.34 -16.61 6.58
N ASN A 106 6.66 -17.58 5.70
CA ASN A 106 6.91 -18.96 6.07
C ASN A 106 5.70 -19.74 6.59
N PHE A 107 4.49 -19.36 6.19
CA PHE A 107 3.29 -20.15 6.42
C PHE A 107 3.01 -21.06 5.22
N SER A 108 2.55 -22.27 5.46
CA SER A 108 2.27 -23.25 4.39
C SER A 108 0.90 -23.05 3.74
N THR A 109 -0.09 -22.55 4.49
CA THR A 109 -1.48 -22.43 4.05
C THR A 109 -2.06 -21.05 4.38
N ASN A 110 -3.07 -20.60 3.62
CA ASN A 110 -3.83 -19.39 3.91
C ASN A 110 -4.55 -19.47 5.27
N GLN A 111 -5.00 -20.66 5.67
CA GLN A 111 -5.62 -20.86 6.98
C GLN A 111 -4.64 -20.57 8.12
N SER A 112 -3.39 -21.00 8.00
CA SER A 112 -2.38 -20.74 9.04
C SER A 112 -1.98 -19.26 9.09
N VAL A 113 -1.91 -18.56 7.93
CA VAL A 113 -1.71 -17.11 7.88
C VAL A 113 -2.85 -16.37 8.56
N MET A 114 -4.09 -16.71 8.19
CA MET A 114 -5.28 -16.09 8.77
C MET A 114 -5.34 -16.29 10.29
N SER A 115 -5.03 -17.50 10.75
CA SER A 115 -4.96 -17.80 12.20
C SER A 115 -3.88 -16.96 12.89
N ALA A 116 -2.72 -16.75 12.26
CA ALA A 116 -1.66 -15.91 12.82
C ALA A 116 -2.10 -14.45 12.92
N PHE A 117 -2.74 -13.90 11.88
CA PHE A 117 -3.26 -12.53 11.91
C PHE A 117 -4.35 -12.33 12.97
N LEU A 118 -5.21 -13.31 13.16
CA LEU A 118 -6.27 -13.23 14.18
C LEU A 118 -5.74 -13.39 15.62
N ASN A 119 -4.61 -14.05 15.80
CA ASN A 119 -3.95 -14.19 17.09
C ASN A 119 -3.07 -12.99 17.47
N ASP A 120 -2.70 -12.15 16.49
CA ASP A 120 -1.99 -10.89 16.72
C ASP A 120 -3.01 -9.76 16.96
N PRO A 121 -3.00 -9.09 18.13
CA PRO A 121 -3.98 -8.04 18.43
C PRO A 121 -3.96 -6.86 17.47
N LEU A 122 -2.79 -6.50 16.89
CA LEU A 122 -2.66 -5.40 15.95
C LEU A 122 -3.23 -5.77 14.58
N CYS A 123 -2.89 -6.96 14.09
CA CYS A 123 -3.44 -7.48 12.85
C CYS A 123 -4.96 -7.66 12.93
N LYS A 124 -5.43 -8.24 14.04
CA LYS A 124 -6.87 -8.41 14.28
C LYS A 124 -7.61 -7.08 14.31
N LYS A 125 -7.05 -6.06 14.96
CA LYS A 125 -7.62 -4.70 14.98
C LYS A 125 -7.79 -4.14 13.56
N ILE A 126 -6.81 -4.33 12.67
CA ILE A 126 -6.91 -3.91 11.26
C ILE A 126 -8.04 -4.65 10.54
N LEU A 127 -8.17 -5.95 10.76
CA LEU A 127 -9.21 -6.78 10.16
C LEU A 127 -10.63 -6.42 10.67
N ASP A 128 -10.75 -5.85 11.87
CA ASP A 128 -12.00 -5.45 12.51
C ASP A 128 -12.44 -4.00 12.17
N GLU A 129 -11.62 -3.21 11.46
CA GLU A 129 -11.99 -1.83 11.11
C GLU A 129 -13.20 -1.77 10.17
N GLN A 130 -14.24 -1.01 10.58
CA GLN A 130 -15.54 -0.98 9.90
C GLN A 130 -15.52 -0.14 8.62
N ASP A 131 -14.71 0.92 8.58
CA ASP A 131 -14.62 1.89 7.50
C ASP A 131 -13.72 1.45 6.34
N ARG A 132 -13.37 0.17 6.28
CA ARG A 132 -12.57 -0.44 5.21
C ARG A 132 -13.44 -1.07 4.16
N ASN A 133 -13.09 -0.87 2.88
CA ASN A 133 -13.91 -1.36 1.76
C ASN A 133 -13.10 -1.97 0.61
N ARG A 134 -11.75 -1.81 0.57
CA ARG A 134 -10.90 -2.31 -0.51
C ARG A 134 -9.71 -3.08 0.05
N ILE A 135 -9.28 -4.10 -0.67
CA ILE A 135 -8.15 -4.96 -0.30
C ILE A 135 -7.31 -5.31 -1.53
N GLY A 136 -6.02 -5.43 -1.33
CA GLY A 136 -5.13 -6.16 -2.22
C GLY A 136 -4.37 -7.22 -1.44
N VAL A 137 -4.07 -8.31 -2.09
CA VAL A 137 -3.34 -9.45 -1.52
C VAL A 137 -2.30 -9.92 -2.53
N ALA A 138 -1.12 -10.26 -2.05
CA ALA A 138 -0.16 -11.03 -2.82
C ALA A 138 0.40 -12.18 -2.00
N VAL A 139 0.60 -13.33 -2.65
CA VAL A 139 1.27 -14.52 -2.12
C VAL A 139 2.39 -14.90 -3.06
N SER A 140 3.63 -14.70 -2.64
CA SER A 140 4.82 -14.98 -3.46
C SER A 140 5.66 -16.09 -2.86
N ILE A 141 6.32 -16.87 -3.70
CA ILE A 141 7.18 -17.98 -3.28
C ILE A 141 8.61 -17.65 -3.71
N SER A 142 9.53 -17.67 -2.74
CA SER A 142 10.96 -17.49 -3.02
C SER A 142 11.56 -18.70 -3.73
N PRO A 143 12.76 -18.57 -4.33
CA PRO A 143 13.49 -19.70 -4.91
C PRO A 143 13.76 -20.85 -3.92
N THR A 144 13.75 -20.57 -2.61
CA THR A 144 13.90 -21.57 -1.55
C THR A 144 12.59 -22.23 -1.11
N GLY A 145 11.45 -21.89 -1.77
CA GLY A 145 10.13 -22.41 -1.42
C GLY A 145 9.44 -21.69 -0.25
N ARG A 146 10.07 -20.65 0.32
CA ARG A 146 9.45 -19.88 1.41
C ARG A 146 8.38 -18.95 0.84
N LYS A 147 7.21 -18.95 1.47
CA LYS A 147 6.09 -18.08 1.10
C LYS A 147 6.15 -16.75 1.85
N TYR A 148 5.79 -15.69 1.14
CA TYR A 148 5.65 -14.32 1.66
C TYR A 148 4.25 -13.82 1.33
N TYR A 149 3.65 -13.12 2.27
CA TYR A 149 2.28 -12.64 2.20
C TYR A 149 2.24 -11.16 2.54
N THR A 150 1.59 -10.40 1.69
CA THR A 150 1.24 -8.99 1.96
C THR A 150 -0.23 -8.80 1.70
N LEU A 151 -0.93 -8.18 2.64
CA LEU A 151 -2.29 -7.68 2.49
C LEU A 151 -2.26 -6.18 2.76
N ILE A 152 -2.86 -5.39 1.88
CA ILE A 152 -3.10 -3.96 2.11
C ILE A 152 -4.60 -3.72 2.08
N ILE A 153 -5.10 -3.03 3.10
CA ILE A 153 -6.52 -2.73 3.29
C ILE A 153 -6.68 -1.20 3.36
N ILE A 154 -7.60 -0.66 2.57
CA ILE A 154 -7.88 0.78 2.51
C ILE A 154 -9.39 1.07 2.61
N ASN A 155 -9.74 2.32 2.86
CA ASN A 155 -11.10 2.83 2.76
C ASN A 155 -11.40 3.49 1.43
#